data_24af1d4fbb768b9ec99575c31a9232f3
#
_entry.id   24af1d4fbb768b9ec99575c31a9232f3
#
_cell.length_a   1.000
_cell.length_b   1.000
_cell.length_c   1.000
_cell.angle_alpha   90.00
_cell.angle_beta   90.00
_cell.angle_gamma   90.00
#
_symmetry.space_group_name_H-M   'P 1'
#
loop_
_entity.id
_entity.type
_entity.pdbx_description
1 polymer ?
#
loop_
_entity_poly.entity_id
_entity_poly.type
_entity_poly.pdbx_seq_one_letter_code
_entity_poly.pdbx_strand_id
1 'polypeptide(L)'
;MEQRSEEWFKARQGRVTGSAVGAILGLSPFQKPDEVMRKMIRDYHGLPNEFKGNVATEWGTLHEPGAIIEYEMITGRNVAPATFVTHEDWLGASPDGYVGENGLIEVKCPFGLRHNFAPVTFKMLKQQQHYYAQVQVQ
;
A
#
# COMPACT_ATOMS: atom_id res chain seq x y z
N MET A 1 -5.26 4.24 15.25
CA MET A 1 -4.25 5.05 14.50
C MET A 1 -4.76 5.23 13.06
N GLU A 2 -5.02 6.44 12.71
CA GLU A 2 -5.51 6.79 11.36
C GLU A 2 -4.38 6.69 10.34
N GLN A 3 -4.66 6.14 9.15
CA GLN A 3 -3.69 6.10 8.05
C GLN A 3 -3.24 7.51 7.67
N ARG A 4 -1.96 7.65 7.38
CA ARG A 4 -1.29 8.91 7.04
C ARG A 4 -1.24 9.95 8.16
N SER A 5 -1.63 9.59 9.39
CA SER A 5 -1.39 10.40 10.58
C SER A 5 0.11 10.41 10.94
N GLU A 6 0.51 11.38 11.77
CA GLU A 6 1.89 11.43 12.28
C GLU A 6 2.28 10.15 13.03
N GLU A 7 1.37 9.60 13.82
CA GLU A 7 1.55 8.33 14.54
C GLU A 7 1.75 7.17 13.58
N TRP A 8 1.00 7.14 12.48
CA TRP A 8 1.10 6.11 11.46
C TRP A 8 2.48 6.15 10.78
N PHE A 9 2.97 7.34 10.42
CA PHE A 9 4.31 7.47 9.85
C PHE A 9 5.41 7.07 10.84
N LYS A 10 5.26 7.45 12.11
CA LYS A 10 6.17 7.06 13.18
C LYS A 10 6.22 5.53 13.38
N ALA A 11 5.06 4.89 13.37
CA ALA A 11 4.99 3.43 13.52
C ALA A 11 5.66 2.68 12.37
N ARG A 12 5.69 3.25 11.18
CA ARG A 12 6.36 2.67 10.00
C ARG A 12 7.88 2.87 9.98
N GLN A 13 8.36 3.86 10.70
CA GLN A 13 9.77 4.24 10.68
C GLN A 13 10.68 3.11 11.16
N GLY A 14 11.71 2.81 10.37
CA GLY A 14 12.68 1.75 10.69
C GLY A 14 12.15 0.32 10.54
N ARG A 15 10.93 0.13 10.03
CA ARG A 15 10.34 -1.18 9.79
C ARG A 15 10.27 -1.53 8.32
N VAL A 16 10.35 -2.82 8.02
CA VAL A 16 9.94 -3.37 6.72
C VAL A 16 8.41 -3.32 6.67
N THR A 17 7.88 -2.68 5.66
CA THR A 17 6.42 -2.57 5.48
C THR A 17 5.94 -3.43 4.32
N GLY A 18 4.67 -3.83 4.35
CA GLY A 18 4.07 -4.61 3.27
C GLY A 18 4.27 -3.98 1.89
N SER A 19 4.16 -2.65 1.79
CA SER A 19 4.37 -1.94 0.54
C SER A 19 5.82 -1.94 0.03
N ALA A 20 6.80 -2.20 0.89
CA ALA A 20 8.22 -2.24 0.52
C ALA A 20 8.71 -3.64 0.15
N VAL A 21 8.00 -4.68 0.54
CA VAL A 21 8.44 -6.08 0.39
C VAL A 21 8.71 -6.45 -1.07
N GLY A 22 7.85 -6.05 -2.00
CA GLY A 22 8.05 -6.32 -3.42
C GLY A 22 9.37 -5.77 -3.95
N ALA A 23 9.72 -4.55 -3.56
CA ALA A 23 10.98 -3.93 -3.96
C ALA A 23 12.18 -4.59 -3.26
N ILE A 24 12.08 -4.94 -1.99
CA ILE A 24 13.14 -5.64 -1.25
C ILE A 24 13.48 -6.97 -1.92
N LEU A 25 12.47 -7.70 -2.40
CA LEU A 25 12.64 -8.97 -3.09
C LEU A 25 13.05 -8.83 -4.57
N GLY A 26 13.23 -7.61 -5.07
CA GLY A 26 13.59 -7.36 -6.46
C GLY A 26 12.45 -7.57 -7.46
N LEU A 27 11.20 -7.59 -7.00
CA LEU A 27 10.01 -7.86 -7.81
C LEU A 27 9.31 -6.60 -8.32
N SER A 28 9.62 -5.43 -7.74
CA SER A 28 8.94 -4.17 -8.09
C SER A 28 9.46 -3.59 -9.41
N PRO A 29 8.57 -3.19 -10.34
CA PRO A 29 8.96 -2.45 -11.53
C PRO A 29 9.21 -0.96 -11.24
N PHE A 30 8.89 -0.46 -10.04
CA PHE A 30 8.95 0.95 -9.69
C PHE A 30 10.17 1.33 -8.85
N GLN A 31 10.71 0.39 -8.09
CA GLN A 31 11.74 0.66 -7.11
C GLN A 31 12.71 -0.52 -6.97
N LYS A 32 14.00 -0.23 -6.88
CA LYS A 32 15.05 -1.24 -6.72
C LYS A 32 15.31 -1.54 -5.24
N PRO A 33 15.88 -2.72 -4.90
CA PRO A 33 16.22 -3.06 -3.52
C PRO A 33 17.15 -2.06 -2.82
N ASP A 34 18.15 -1.54 -3.52
CA ASP A 34 19.10 -0.56 -2.98
C ASP A 34 18.44 0.80 -2.66
N GLU A 35 17.47 1.22 -3.47
CA GLU A 35 16.68 2.44 -3.22
C GLU A 35 15.85 2.30 -1.94
N VAL A 36 15.24 1.14 -1.72
CA VAL A 36 14.48 0.84 -0.49
C VAL A 36 15.41 0.80 0.71
N MET A 37 16.58 0.17 0.59
CA MET A 37 17.57 0.12 1.66
C MET A 37 18.01 1.53 2.06
N ARG A 38 18.33 2.37 1.09
CA ARG A 38 18.67 3.78 1.32
C ARG A 38 17.57 4.53 2.08
N LYS A 39 16.32 4.36 1.63
CA LYS A 39 15.18 4.98 2.30
C LYS A 39 15.04 4.50 3.73
N MET A 40 15.14 3.21 3.99
CA MET A 40 15.05 2.63 5.33
C MET A 40 16.14 3.14 6.26
N ILE A 41 17.38 3.26 5.78
CA ILE A 41 18.50 3.81 6.54
C ILE A 41 18.24 5.28 6.89
N ARG A 42 17.78 6.06 5.94
CA ARG A 42 17.43 7.47 6.18
C ARG A 42 16.29 7.61 7.20
N ASP A 43 15.25 6.81 7.06
CA ASP A 43 14.11 6.79 7.98
C ASP A 43 14.56 6.41 9.41
N TYR A 44 15.43 5.42 9.54
CA TYR A 44 15.98 4.99 10.82
C TYR A 44 16.74 6.13 11.54
N HIS A 45 17.45 6.96 10.80
CA HIS A 45 18.17 8.12 11.31
C HIS A 45 17.33 9.38 11.43
N GLY A 46 16.03 9.30 11.15
CA GLY A 46 15.11 10.44 11.23
C GLY A 46 15.34 11.51 10.16
N LEU A 47 15.99 11.16 9.05
CA LEU A 47 16.23 12.09 7.95
C LEU A 47 14.96 12.29 7.12
N PRO A 48 14.78 13.49 6.49
CA PRO A 48 13.62 13.74 5.65
C PRO A 48 13.52 12.76 4.49
N ASN A 49 12.28 12.40 4.12
CA ASN A 49 12.02 11.58 2.95
C ASN A 49 12.41 12.36 1.67
N GLU A 50 13.25 11.79 0.83
CA GLU A 50 13.64 12.37 -0.46
C GLU A 50 12.49 12.36 -1.47
N PHE A 51 11.61 11.37 -1.40
CA PHE A 51 10.43 11.28 -2.26
C PHE A 51 9.28 12.10 -1.67
N LYS A 52 8.86 13.13 -2.40
CA LYS A 52 7.78 14.05 -1.99
C LYS A 52 6.42 13.68 -2.59
N GLY A 53 6.32 12.55 -3.24
CA GLY A 53 5.14 12.16 -4.00
C GLY A 53 5.21 12.62 -5.46
N ASN A 54 4.27 12.15 -6.25
CA ASN A 54 4.09 12.54 -7.64
C ASN A 54 2.61 12.46 -8.02
N VAL A 55 2.29 12.82 -9.26
CA VAL A 55 0.89 12.81 -9.76
C VAL A 55 0.23 11.43 -9.61
N ALA A 56 0.97 10.34 -9.82
CA ALA A 56 0.45 8.98 -9.71
C ALA A 56 0.10 8.62 -8.26
N THR A 57 0.94 8.97 -7.30
CA THR A 57 0.69 8.72 -5.87
C THR A 57 -0.45 9.59 -5.34
N GLU A 58 -0.54 10.83 -5.77
CA GLU A 58 -1.65 11.74 -5.44
C GLU A 58 -2.98 11.23 -5.99
N TRP A 59 -2.98 10.74 -7.23
CA TRP A 59 -4.15 10.11 -7.85
C TRP A 59 -4.63 8.91 -7.03
N GLY A 60 -3.73 8.00 -6.67
CA GLY A 60 -4.05 6.83 -5.85
C GLY A 60 -4.68 7.22 -4.52
N THR A 61 -4.08 8.17 -3.81
CA THR A 61 -4.57 8.66 -2.52
C THR A 61 -5.96 9.30 -2.65
N LEU A 62 -6.17 10.11 -3.68
CA LEU A 62 -7.44 10.81 -3.93
C LEU A 62 -8.59 9.84 -4.26
N HIS A 63 -8.31 8.78 -5.03
CA HIS A 63 -9.35 7.88 -5.54
C HIS A 63 -9.60 6.64 -4.68
N GLU A 64 -8.72 6.32 -3.73
CA GLU A 64 -8.86 5.17 -2.84
C GLU A 64 -10.21 5.16 -2.07
N PRO A 65 -10.66 6.26 -1.44
CA PRO A 65 -11.94 6.26 -0.74
C PRO A 65 -13.14 5.95 -1.66
N GLY A 66 -13.13 6.49 -2.87
CA GLY A 66 -14.17 6.23 -3.87
C GLY A 66 -14.21 4.76 -4.32
N ALA A 67 -13.04 4.15 -4.51
CA ALA A 67 -12.94 2.74 -4.87
C ALA A 67 -13.46 1.83 -3.74
N ILE A 68 -13.21 2.18 -2.48
CA ILE A 68 -13.77 1.46 -1.32
C ILE A 68 -15.29 1.55 -1.31
N ILE A 69 -15.85 2.74 -1.51
CA ILE A 69 -17.31 2.93 -1.57
C ILE A 69 -17.92 2.10 -2.71
N GLU A 70 -17.30 2.09 -3.87
CA GLU A 70 -17.76 1.30 -5.00
C GLU A 70 -17.73 -0.21 -4.69
N TYR A 71 -16.68 -0.69 -4.05
CA TYR A 71 -16.58 -2.07 -3.58
C TYR A 71 -17.72 -2.41 -2.61
N GLU A 72 -18.01 -1.54 -1.65
CA GLU A 72 -19.12 -1.73 -0.69
C GLU A 72 -20.47 -1.79 -1.40
N MET A 73 -20.69 -0.92 -2.38
CA MET A 73 -21.94 -0.89 -3.16
C MET A 73 -22.13 -2.15 -4.01
N ILE A 74 -21.07 -2.64 -4.64
CA ILE A 74 -21.13 -3.83 -5.51
C ILE A 74 -21.29 -5.11 -4.71
N THR A 75 -20.57 -5.23 -3.60
CA THR A 75 -20.52 -6.48 -2.81
C THR A 75 -21.55 -6.54 -1.68
N GLY A 76 -22.08 -5.40 -1.24
CA GLY A 76 -22.90 -5.29 -0.03
C GLY A 76 -22.13 -5.50 1.26
N ARG A 77 -20.78 -5.50 1.20
CA ARG A 77 -19.91 -5.68 2.37
C ARG A 77 -19.40 -4.35 2.86
N ASN A 78 -19.35 -4.19 4.18
CA ASN A 78 -18.78 -2.99 4.80
C ASN A 78 -17.27 -3.14 4.95
N VAL A 79 -16.56 -2.05 4.71
CA VAL A 79 -15.12 -1.95 4.90
C VAL A 79 -14.83 -1.13 6.15
N ALA A 80 -14.24 -1.76 7.16
CA ALA A 80 -13.80 -1.08 8.35
C ALA A 80 -12.40 -0.48 8.16
N PRO A 81 -12.10 0.69 8.76
CA PRO A 81 -10.77 1.27 8.73
C PRO A 81 -9.73 0.31 9.31
N ALA A 82 -8.60 0.19 8.63
CA ALA A 82 -7.45 -0.57 9.11
C ALA A 82 -6.41 0.34 9.75
N THR A 83 -5.64 -0.24 10.67
CA THR A 83 -4.52 0.42 11.32
C THR A 83 -3.21 -0.18 10.85
N PHE A 84 -2.10 0.42 11.25
CA PHE A 84 -0.79 -0.20 11.07
C PHE A 84 -0.61 -1.27 12.15
N VAL A 85 -0.39 -2.50 11.72
CA VAL A 85 -0.16 -3.65 12.60
C VAL A 85 1.31 -4.06 12.51
N THR A 86 1.95 -4.20 13.66
CA THR A 86 3.34 -4.66 13.75
C THR A 86 3.38 -6.15 14.04
N HIS A 87 4.33 -6.82 13.40
CA HIS A 87 4.73 -8.18 13.72
C HIS A 87 6.20 -8.17 14.06
N GLU A 88 6.52 -8.45 15.32
CA GLU A 88 7.83 -8.19 15.90
C GLU A 88 8.25 -6.71 15.77
N ASP A 89 9.51 -6.38 16.05
CA ASP A 89 9.96 -5.00 16.05
C ASP A 89 10.33 -4.45 14.68
N TRP A 90 10.44 -5.32 13.69
CA TRP A 90 11.01 -4.96 12.39
C TRP A 90 10.04 -5.06 11.22
N LEU A 91 8.88 -5.66 11.40
CA LEU A 91 7.91 -5.89 10.32
C LEU A 91 6.56 -5.27 10.67
N GLY A 92 5.88 -4.75 9.69
CA GLY A 92 4.52 -4.27 9.85
C GLY A 92 3.79 -4.07 8.54
N ALA A 93 2.48 -3.99 8.62
CA ALA A 93 1.64 -3.77 7.46
C ALA A 93 0.41 -2.93 7.80
N SER A 94 -0.10 -2.25 6.80
CA SER A 94 -1.31 -1.45 6.88
C SER A 94 -2.15 -1.73 5.64
N PRO A 95 -3.10 -2.67 5.69
CA PRO A 95 -4.06 -2.85 4.61
C PRO A 95 -4.96 -1.61 4.48
N ASP A 96 -5.66 -1.47 3.37
CA ASP A 96 -6.54 -0.33 3.14
C ASP A 96 -7.89 -0.47 3.85
N GLY A 97 -8.23 -1.65 4.30
CA GLY A 97 -9.42 -1.88 5.11
C GLY A 97 -9.60 -3.33 5.52
N TYR A 98 -10.50 -3.55 6.48
CA TYR A 98 -10.93 -4.87 6.92
C TYR A 98 -12.34 -5.16 6.43
N VAL A 99 -12.60 -6.41 6.05
CA VAL A 99 -13.90 -6.91 5.63
C VAL A 99 -14.26 -8.14 6.44
N GLY A 100 -15.27 -8.01 7.32
CA GLY A 100 -15.61 -9.08 8.26
C GLY A 100 -14.49 -9.38 9.23
N GLU A 101 -14.48 -10.59 9.79
CA GLU A 101 -13.52 -10.99 10.82
C GLU A 101 -12.15 -11.40 10.24
N ASN A 102 -12.14 -11.92 9.01
CA ASN A 102 -10.95 -12.57 8.43
C ASN A 102 -10.55 -11.99 7.06
N GLY A 103 -11.20 -10.93 6.60
CA GLY A 103 -10.94 -10.33 5.31
C GLY A 103 -10.19 -9.01 5.40
N LEU A 104 -9.37 -8.73 4.42
CA LEU A 104 -8.77 -7.42 4.22
C LEU A 104 -8.85 -7.03 2.74
N ILE A 105 -8.75 -5.75 2.47
CA ILE A 105 -8.63 -5.23 1.11
C ILE A 105 -7.36 -4.39 0.96
N GLU A 106 -6.81 -4.45 -0.23
CA GLU A 106 -5.76 -3.56 -0.71
C GLU A 106 -6.25 -2.91 -2.00
N VAL A 107 -6.21 -1.59 -2.06
CA VAL A 107 -6.75 -0.80 -3.18
C VAL A 107 -5.62 -0.24 -4.02
N LYS A 108 -5.72 -0.42 -5.32
CA LYS A 108 -4.81 0.17 -6.31
C LYS A 108 -5.62 0.95 -7.33
N CYS A 109 -5.34 2.24 -7.44
CA CYS A 109 -5.96 3.15 -8.41
C CYS A 109 -4.89 3.64 -9.39
N PRO A 110 -4.60 2.89 -10.49
CA PRO A 110 -3.52 3.22 -11.40
C PRO A 110 -3.76 4.52 -12.15
N PHE A 111 -2.83 5.45 -12.06
CA PHE A 111 -2.88 6.72 -12.79
C PHE A 111 -2.91 6.52 -14.32
N GLY A 112 -2.23 5.49 -14.83
CA GLY A 112 -2.23 5.16 -16.25
C GLY A 112 -3.60 4.80 -16.83
N LEU A 113 -4.55 4.42 -15.98
CA LEU A 113 -5.92 4.05 -16.38
C LEU A 113 -6.96 5.14 -16.13
N ARG A 114 -6.56 6.33 -15.74
CA ARG A 114 -7.47 7.44 -15.35
C ARG A 114 -8.47 7.88 -16.41
N HIS A 115 -8.16 7.68 -17.68
CA HIS A 115 -9.01 8.03 -18.82
C HIS A 115 -9.67 6.82 -19.49
N ASN A 116 -9.55 5.65 -18.87
CA ASN A 116 -10.10 4.42 -19.44
C ASN A 116 -11.52 4.21 -18.91
N PHE A 117 -12.51 4.54 -19.71
CA PHE A 117 -13.94 4.41 -19.39
C PHE A 117 -14.55 3.08 -19.85
N ALA A 118 -13.80 2.27 -20.61
CA ALA A 118 -14.22 0.93 -21.00
C ALA A 118 -13.87 -0.08 -19.89
N PRO A 119 -14.54 -1.24 -19.82
CA PRO A 119 -14.12 -2.30 -18.91
C PRO A 119 -12.64 -2.65 -19.09
N VAL A 120 -11.89 -2.67 -18.00
CA VAL A 120 -10.47 -2.97 -18.00
C VAL A 120 -10.27 -4.38 -17.49
N THR A 121 -9.48 -5.18 -18.21
CA THR A 121 -9.03 -6.49 -17.74
C THR A 121 -7.70 -6.31 -17.01
N PHE A 122 -7.71 -6.60 -15.72
CA PHE A 122 -6.51 -6.59 -14.91
C PHE A 122 -5.81 -7.95 -14.95
N LYS A 123 -4.49 -7.92 -14.83
CA LYS A 123 -3.72 -9.14 -14.59
C LYS A 123 -4.12 -9.76 -13.25
N MET A 124 -4.09 -11.08 -13.17
CA MET A 124 -4.29 -11.78 -11.91
C MET A 124 -3.22 -11.36 -10.89
N LEU A 125 -3.55 -11.37 -9.61
CA LEU A 125 -2.63 -10.96 -8.55
C LEU A 125 -1.29 -11.73 -8.61
N LYS A 126 -1.32 -13.02 -8.86
CA LYS A 126 -0.11 -13.86 -9.00
C LYS A 126 0.82 -13.44 -10.15
N GLN A 127 0.28 -12.77 -11.15
CA GLN A 127 1.06 -12.23 -12.28
C GLN A 127 1.67 -10.86 -11.95
N GLN A 128 1.24 -10.24 -10.86
CA GLN A 128 1.74 -8.98 -10.32
C GLN A 128 2.53 -9.27 -9.05
N GLN A 129 3.71 -9.89 -9.19
CA GLN A 129 4.45 -10.48 -8.08
C GLN A 129 4.76 -9.51 -6.94
N HIS A 130 5.02 -8.25 -7.24
CA HIS A 130 5.27 -7.22 -6.21
C HIS A 130 4.04 -6.95 -5.35
N TYR A 131 2.84 -6.93 -5.93
CA TYR A 131 1.58 -6.81 -5.20
C TYR A 131 1.20 -8.10 -4.49
N TYR A 132 1.48 -9.24 -5.11
CA TYR A 132 1.29 -10.53 -4.47
C TYR A 132 2.11 -10.63 -3.18
N ALA A 133 3.39 -10.25 -3.22
CA ALA A 133 4.26 -10.22 -2.05
C ALA A 133 3.73 -9.27 -0.96
N GLN A 134 3.24 -8.09 -1.33
CA GLN A 134 2.62 -7.15 -0.40
C GLN A 134 1.45 -7.77 0.35
N VAL A 135 0.53 -8.40 -0.37
CA VAL A 135 -0.68 -9.02 0.20
C VAL A 135 -0.33 -10.18 1.13
N GLN A 136 0.73 -10.95 0.82
CA GLN A 136 1.17 -12.04 1.71
C GLN A 136 1.70 -11.54 3.05
N VAL A 137 2.21 -10.33 3.11
CA VAL A 137 2.70 -9.71 4.37
C VAL A 137 1.55 -9.09 5.17
N GLN A 138 0.55 -8.57 4.50
CA GLN A 138 -0.64 -8.00 5.14
C GLN A 138 -1.49 -9.07 5.84
#